data_0b67d9ffeb4c79c9df44556a4b8f579f
#
_entry.id   0b67d9ffeb4c79c9df44556a4b8f579f
#
_cell.length_a   1.000
_cell.length_b   1.000
_cell.length_c   1.000
_cell.angle_alpha   90.00
_cell.angle_beta   90.00
_cell.angle_gamma   90.00
#
_symmetry.space_group_name_H-M   'P 1'
#
loop_
_entity.id
_entity.type
_entity.pdbx_description
1 polymer ?
#
loop_
_entity_poly.entity_id
_entity_poly.type
_entity_poly.pdbx_seq_one_letter_code
_entity_poly.pdbx_strand_id
1 'polypeptide(L)'
;MVLKKVLIIAKKSAYQAYFNEYQEHPFRRLARKGDQPLLGIRRSHNTHYQTLAQVKAALKKNNISFDSRFRGQSFNPSSYNMVITVGGDGTFLEASQRLDRQLILGVNSDENHSVGKLCASNGPNFQKYLNRLLRGNFKIKKLNRMKILLNGKALPFFVLNDILISHVCPAAMSHYLLRVGQKTERQRGSGVWISTAAGSTAAMRSAGGRSMTETSASFQYKPRELFDGHGQHYRLTGGMITGKKSLSVVSQMQEGMLYLDGAHRFLPFKYGDEIQISAGASLKTVRFF
;
A
#
# COMPACT_ATOMS: atom_id res chain seq x y z
N MET A 1 -20.40 0.19 19.20
CA MET A 1 -19.38 1.25 18.98
C MET A 1 -20.07 2.47 18.41
N VAL A 2 -19.82 3.68 18.96
CA VAL A 2 -20.42 4.93 18.44
C VAL A 2 -19.52 5.50 17.36
N LEU A 3 -20.02 5.56 16.13
CA LEU A 3 -19.34 6.22 15.00
C LEU A 3 -19.90 7.63 14.86
N LYS A 4 -19.16 8.65 15.34
CA LYS A 4 -19.58 10.06 15.23
C LYS A 4 -19.32 10.62 13.84
N LYS A 5 -18.13 10.42 13.30
CA LYS A 5 -17.73 10.92 11.98
C LYS A 5 -16.78 9.95 11.28
N VAL A 6 -17.06 9.62 10.02
CA VAL A 6 -16.31 8.67 9.20
C VAL A 6 -15.71 9.39 7.99
N LEU A 7 -14.49 9.02 7.59
CA LEU A 7 -13.94 9.42 6.30
C LEU A 7 -14.04 8.25 5.32
N ILE A 8 -14.64 8.48 4.16
CA ILE A 8 -14.59 7.57 3.02
C ILE A 8 -13.43 7.99 2.12
N ILE A 9 -12.53 7.05 1.81
CA ILE A 9 -11.47 7.23 0.81
C ILE A 9 -11.75 6.25 -0.34
N ALA A 10 -12.05 6.78 -1.53
CA ALA A 10 -12.35 5.99 -2.71
C ALA A 10 -11.25 6.12 -3.78
N LYS A 11 -11.05 5.08 -4.58
CA LYS A 11 -10.24 5.21 -5.80
C LYS A 11 -11.03 5.97 -6.88
N LYS A 12 -10.35 6.63 -7.79
CA LYS A 12 -10.90 6.92 -9.11
C LYS A 12 -10.76 5.66 -9.96
N SER A 13 -11.79 5.30 -10.71
CA SER A 13 -11.68 4.16 -11.62
C SER A 13 -10.80 4.50 -12.81
N ALA A 14 -10.19 3.49 -13.44
CA ALA A 14 -9.43 3.67 -14.67
C ALA A 14 -10.26 4.31 -15.79
N TYR A 15 -11.54 3.91 -15.91
CA TYR A 15 -12.47 4.53 -16.86
C TYR A 15 -12.64 6.04 -16.62
N GLN A 16 -12.83 6.45 -15.36
CA GLN A 16 -12.94 7.87 -15.03
C GLN A 16 -11.63 8.62 -15.33
N ALA A 17 -10.50 8.07 -14.96
CA ALA A 17 -9.20 8.72 -15.18
C ALA A 17 -8.92 8.88 -16.68
N TYR A 18 -8.93 7.78 -17.45
CA TYR A 18 -8.52 7.82 -18.85
C TYR A 18 -9.58 8.41 -19.80
N PHE A 19 -10.86 8.20 -19.49
CA PHE A 19 -11.94 8.60 -20.39
C PHE A 19 -12.47 10.00 -20.11
N ASN A 20 -12.65 10.34 -18.82
CA ASN A 20 -13.28 11.59 -18.43
C ASN A 20 -12.27 12.68 -18.10
N GLU A 21 -11.13 12.34 -17.44
CA GLU A 21 -10.17 13.35 -16.97
C GLU A 21 -9.04 13.59 -17.94
N TYR A 22 -8.35 12.54 -18.39
CA TYR A 22 -7.20 12.70 -19.31
C TYR A 22 -7.62 12.80 -20.78
N GLN A 23 -8.83 12.35 -21.12
CA GLN A 23 -9.38 12.36 -22.48
C GLN A 23 -8.43 11.75 -23.54
N GLU A 24 -7.73 10.71 -23.20
CA GLU A 24 -6.70 10.11 -24.05
C GLU A 24 -7.26 9.59 -25.38
N HIS A 25 -6.75 10.10 -26.46
CA HIS A 25 -7.18 9.79 -27.83
C HIS A 25 -7.15 8.29 -28.18
N PRO A 26 -6.08 7.51 -27.84
CA PRO A 26 -6.04 6.10 -28.14
C PRO A 26 -7.14 5.31 -27.43
N PHE A 27 -7.44 5.65 -26.18
CA PHE A 27 -8.44 4.98 -25.37
C PHE A 27 -9.86 5.19 -25.91
N ARG A 28 -10.18 6.41 -26.38
CA ARG A 28 -11.46 6.72 -27.03
C ARG A 28 -11.64 6.01 -28.37
N ARG A 29 -10.57 5.84 -29.14
CA ARG A 29 -10.58 5.10 -30.40
C ARG A 29 -10.89 3.62 -30.18
N LEU A 30 -10.26 2.99 -29.18
CA LEU A 30 -10.55 1.59 -28.79
C LEU A 30 -12.00 1.44 -28.32
N ALA A 31 -12.52 2.40 -27.56
CA ALA A 31 -13.92 2.39 -27.10
C ALA A 31 -14.93 2.35 -28.26
N ARG A 32 -14.68 3.10 -29.33
CA ARG A 32 -15.54 3.12 -30.52
C ARG A 32 -15.52 1.80 -31.30
N LYS A 33 -14.46 1.01 -31.18
CA LYS A 33 -14.30 -0.29 -31.85
C LYS A 33 -14.90 -1.46 -31.08
N GLY A 34 -15.56 -1.24 -29.94
CA GLY A 34 -16.17 -2.31 -29.14
C GLY A 34 -15.15 -3.25 -28.48
N ASP A 35 -13.97 -2.76 -28.14
CA ASP A 35 -12.88 -3.51 -27.56
C ASP A 35 -13.29 -4.17 -26.24
N GLN A 36 -13.15 -5.51 -26.13
CA GLN A 36 -13.54 -6.31 -24.96
C GLN A 36 -12.85 -5.88 -23.65
N PRO A 37 -11.54 -5.61 -23.60
CA PRO A 37 -10.88 -5.03 -22.43
C PRO A 37 -11.52 -3.73 -21.94
N LEU A 38 -11.99 -2.89 -22.84
CA LEU A 38 -12.64 -1.62 -22.52
C LEU A 38 -14.01 -1.81 -21.89
N LEU A 39 -14.76 -2.81 -22.34
CA LEU A 39 -16.02 -3.23 -21.70
C LEU A 39 -15.77 -3.70 -20.25
N GLY A 40 -14.65 -4.42 -20.01
CA GLY A 40 -14.21 -4.81 -18.67
C GLY A 40 -13.95 -3.61 -17.78
N ILE A 41 -13.21 -2.62 -18.28
CA ILE A 41 -12.91 -1.37 -17.55
C ILE A 41 -14.19 -0.59 -17.22
N ARG A 42 -15.15 -0.52 -18.14
CA ARG A 42 -16.45 0.11 -17.92
C ARG A 42 -17.31 -0.64 -16.88
N ARG A 43 -17.32 -1.98 -16.93
CA ARG A 43 -17.99 -2.81 -15.92
C ARG A 43 -17.39 -2.58 -14.55
N SER A 44 -16.06 -2.62 -14.42
CA SER A 44 -15.34 -2.31 -13.18
C SER A 44 -15.65 -0.92 -12.64
N HIS A 45 -15.77 0.09 -13.52
CA HIS A 45 -16.21 1.44 -13.15
C HIS A 45 -17.59 1.42 -12.51
N ASN A 46 -18.58 0.81 -13.18
CA ASN A 46 -19.95 0.76 -12.69
C ASN A 46 -20.05 0.04 -11.34
N THR A 47 -19.39 -1.13 -11.21
CA THR A 47 -19.34 -1.91 -9.97
C THR A 47 -18.72 -1.10 -8.82
N HIS A 48 -17.62 -0.39 -9.09
CA HIS A 48 -16.97 0.46 -8.09
C HIS A 48 -17.91 1.58 -7.59
N TYR A 49 -18.54 2.33 -8.50
CA TYR A 49 -19.41 3.44 -8.11
C TYR A 49 -20.71 2.97 -7.47
N GLN A 50 -21.23 1.81 -7.88
CA GLN A 50 -22.35 1.16 -7.19
C GLN A 50 -21.98 0.81 -5.74
N THR A 51 -20.80 0.21 -5.52
CA THR A 51 -20.29 -0.06 -4.17
C THR A 51 -20.16 1.22 -3.34
N LEU A 52 -19.59 2.28 -3.92
CA LEU A 52 -19.43 3.56 -3.24
C LEU A 52 -20.79 4.15 -2.84
N ALA A 53 -21.79 4.05 -3.72
CA ALA A 53 -23.16 4.48 -3.44
C ALA A 53 -23.81 3.65 -2.31
N GLN A 54 -23.64 2.33 -2.31
CA GLN A 54 -24.11 1.43 -1.25
C GLN A 54 -23.49 1.77 0.11
N VAL A 55 -22.18 2.03 0.16
CA VAL A 55 -21.49 2.45 1.40
C VAL A 55 -22.07 3.77 1.92
N LYS A 56 -22.22 4.78 1.06
CA LYS A 56 -22.81 6.08 1.43
C LYS A 56 -24.24 5.94 1.91
N ALA A 57 -25.06 5.16 1.22
CA ALA A 57 -26.47 4.92 1.59
C ALA A 57 -26.58 4.22 2.95
N ALA A 58 -25.74 3.21 3.20
CA ALA A 58 -25.70 2.51 4.47
C ALA A 58 -25.32 3.42 5.65
N LEU A 59 -24.34 4.31 5.48
CA LEU A 59 -23.97 5.30 6.49
C LEU A 59 -25.11 6.29 6.77
N LYS A 60 -25.74 6.83 5.71
CA LYS A 60 -26.91 7.73 5.84
C LYS A 60 -28.05 7.05 6.57
N LYS A 61 -28.41 5.81 6.22
CA LYS A 61 -29.47 5.03 6.86
C LYS A 61 -29.27 4.85 8.36
N ASN A 62 -28.01 4.82 8.80
CA ASN A 62 -27.64 4.68 10.22
C ASN A 62 -27.32 6.02 10.89
N ASN A 63 -27.65 7.17 10.28
CA ASN A 63 -27.37 8.51 10.78
C ASN A 63 -25.90 8.77 11.12
N ILE A 64 -24.98 8.19 10.34
CA ILE A 64 -23.54 8.36 10.53
C ILE A 64 -23.04 9.47 9.61
N SER A 65 -22.49 10.54 10.19
CA SER A 65 -21.87 11.63 9.43
C SER A 65 -20.59 11.15 8.74
N PHE A 66 -20.41 11.57 7.50
CA PHE A 66 -19.20 11.23 6.74
C PHE A 66 -18.76 12.30 5.76
N ASP A 67 -17.44 12.40 5.58
CA ASP A 67 -16.82 13.08 4.45
C ASP A 67 -16.34 12.05 3.42
N SER A 68 -16.20 12.46 2.16
CA SER A 68 -15.71 11.59 1.08
C SER A 68 -14.55 12.27 0.35
N ARG A 69 -13.45 11.53 0.14
CA ARG A 69 -12.25 11.97 -0.58
C ARG A 69 -11.84 10.90 -1.58
N PHE A 70 -11.20 11.33 -2.65
CA PHE A 70 -10.48 10.41 -3.53
C PHE A 70 -9.04 10.19 -3.05
N ARG A 71 -8.45 9.09 -3.45
CA ARG A 71 -7.02 8.84 -3.29
C ARG A 71 -6.21 10.06 -3.77
N GLY A 72 -5.08 10.32 -3.12
CA GLY A 72 -4.23 11.47 -3.40
C GLY A 72 -4.66 12.76 -2.71
N GLN A 73 -5.91 12.91 -2.31
CA GLN A 73 -6.38 14.10 -1.60
C GLN A 73 -5.90 14.09 -0.13
N SER A 74 -5.50 15.27 0.35
CA SER A 74 -5.10 15.44 1.73
C SER A 74 -6.30 15.41 2.68
N PHE A 75 -6.09 14.90 3.89
CA PHE A 75 -7.07 14.91 4.97
C PHE A 75 -6.36 14.93 6.32
N ASN A 76 -7.04 15.46 7.33
CA ASN A 76 -6.60 15.34 8.72
C ASN A 76 -7.27 14.12 9.36
N PRO A 77 -6.54 13.03 9.66
CA PRO A 77 -7.12 11.82 10.22
C PRO A 77 -7.74 12.04 11.61
N SER A 78 -7.24 13.00 12.40
CA SER A 78 -7.74 13.27 13.76
C SER A 78 -9.19 13.71 13.81
N SER A 79 -9.74 14.20 12.68
CA SER A 79 -11.13 14.64 12.57
C SER A 79 -12.13 13.47 12.47
N TYR A 80 -11.67 12.21 12.41
CA TYR A 80 -12.52 11.05 12.13
C TYR A 80 -12.29 9.94 13.17
N ASN A 81 -13.38 9.23 13.51
CA ASN A 81 -13.30 8.05 14.38
C ASN A 81 -12.84 6.81 13.60
N MET A 82 -13.17 6.75 12.32
CA MET A 82 -12.87 5.63 11.44
C MET A 82 -12.64 6.10 10.01
N VAL A 83 -11.81 5.37 9.29
CA VAL A 83 -11.63 5.52 7.85
C VAL A 83 -12.18 4.27 7.16
N ILE A 84 -13.03 4.47 6.16
CA ILE A 84 -13.56 3.42 5.30
C ILE A 84 -12.94 3.61 3.91
N THR A 85 -12.20 2.61 3.43
CA THR A 85 -11.66 2.66 2.07
C THR A 85 -12.57 1.90 1.11
N VAL A 86 -12.91 2.50 -0.03
CA VAL A 86 -13.71 1.87 -1.09
C VAL A 86 -12.83 1.71 -2.32
N GLY A 87 -12.39 0.48 -2.56
CA GLY A 87 -11.41 0.15 -3.60
C GLY A 87 -10.81 -1.23 -3.37
N GLY A 88 -9.61 -1.45 -3.89
CA GLY A 88 -8.79 -2.62 -3.56
C GLY A 88 -7.70 -2.29 -2.55
N ASP A 89 -6.72 -3.21 -2.43
CA ASP A 89 -5.60 -3.09 -1.48
C ASP A 89 -4.82 -1.78 -1.63
N GLY A 90 -4.58 -1.30 -2.85
CA GLY A 90 -3.87 -0.03 -3.08
C GLY A 90 -4.57 1.20 -2.48
N THR A 91 -5.91 1.20 -2.40
CA THR A 91 -6.67 2.29 -1.74
C THR A 91 -6.53 2.20 -0.22
N PHE A 92 -6.54 0.98 0.31
CA PHE A 92 -6.31 0.72 1.73
C PHE A 92 -4.89 1.13 2.15
N LEU A 93 -3.88 0.73 1.39
CA LEU A 93 -2.47 1.04 1.64
C LEU A 93 -2.25 2.55 1.74
N GLU A 94 -2.70 3.31 0.73
CA GLU A 94 -2.50 4.75 0.72
C GLU A 94 -3.20 5.45 1.89
N ALA A 95 -4.44 5.06 2.21
CA ALA A 95 -5.15 5.60 3.36
C ALA A 95 -4.41 5.29 4.67
N SER A 96 -3.89 4.06 4.81
CA SER A 96 -3.22 3.57 6.01
C SER A 96 -1.96 4.35 6.39
N GLN A 97 -1.28 4.93 5.42
CA GLN A 97 0.01 5.61 5.61
C GLN A 97 -0.06 6.79 6.60
N ARG A 98 -1.19 7.49 6.65
CA ARG A 98 -1.39 8.68 7.48
C ARG A 98 -2.15 8.43 8.77
N LEU A 99 -2.66 7.20 8.98
CA LEU A 99 -3.46 6.87 10.16
C LEU A 99 -2.55 6.55 11.35
N ASP A 100 -2.89 7.08 12.51
CA ASP A 100 -2.22 6.79 13.77
C ASP A 100 -3.10 5.94 14.70
N ARG A 101 -4.22 6.48 15.15
CA ARG A 101 -5.11 5.84 16.13
C ARG A 101 -6.42 5.35 15.55
N GLN A 102 -6.80 5.85 14.37
CA GLN A 102 -8.07 5.56 13.73
C GLN A 102 -8.17 4.09 13.34
N LEU A 103 -9.39 3.56 13.45
CA LEU A 103 -9.72 2.27 12.85
C LEU A 103 -9.85 2.44 11.33
N ILE A 104 -9.41 1.44 10.59
CA ILE A 104 -9.62 1.38 9.14
C ILE A 104 -10.42 0.13 8.78
N LEU A 105 -11.38 0.31 7.87
CA LEU A 105 -12.18 -0.76 7.27
C LEU A 105 -12.06 -0.70 5.76
N GLY A 106 -11.50 -1.75 5.14
CA GLY A 106 -11.45 -1.89 3.69
C GLY A 106 -12.74 -2.51 3.15
N VAL A 107 -13.28 -1.89 2.09
CA VAL A 107 -14.41 -2.41 1.29
C VAL A 107 -13.89 -2.66 -0.12
N ASN A 108 -13.78 -3.94 -0.54
CA ASN A 108 -13.44 -4.27 -1.91
C ASN A 108 -14.57 -3.84 -2.83
N SER A 109 -14.28 -2.91 -3.71
CA SER A 109 -15.28 -2.34 -4.61
C SER A 109 -15.48 -3.13 -5.90
N ASP A 110 -14.61 -4.08 -6.19
CA ASP A 110 -14.66 -4.89 -7.40
C ASP A 110 -13.84 -6.18 -7.20
N GLU A 111 -14.50 -7.23 -6.76
CA GLU A 111 -13.87 -8.51 -6.44
C GLU A 111 -13.38 -9.27 -7.69
N ASN A 112 -13.90 -8.94 -8.87
CA ASN A 112 -13.46 -9.56 -10.11
C ASN A 112 -12.08 -9.04 -10.60
N HIS A 113 -11.73 -7.81 -10.21
CA HIS A 113 -10.49 -7.17 -10.67
C HIS A 113 -9.52 -6.81 -9.53
N SER A 114 -9.86 -7.13 -8.29
CA SER A 114 -9.03 -6.85 -7.11
C SER A 114 -9.12 -7.97 -6.09
N VAL A 115 -7.98 -8.47 -5.65
CA VAL A 115 -7.92 -9.50 -4.60
C VAL A 115 -8.53 -9.00 -3.29
N GLY A 116 -8.29 -7.74 -2.93
CA GLY A 116 -8.85 -7.13 -1.72
C GLY A 116 -8.45 -7.82 -0.42
N LYS A 117 -7.22 -8.30 -0.32
CA LYS A 117 -6.72 -9.03 0.86
C LYS A 117 -6.81 -8.22 2.16
N LEU A 118 -6.61 -6.91 2.06
CA LEU A 118 -6.72 -5.98 3.19
C LEU A 118 -8.16 -5.57 3.48
N CYS A 119 -9.11 -5.87 2.59
CA CYS A 119 -10.52 -5.56 2.77
C CYS A 119 -11.20 -6.59 3.69
N ALA A 120 -12.18 -6.14 4.44
CA ALA A 120 -12.99 -6.97 5.35
C ALA A 120 -14.47 -7.03 4.93
N SER A 121 -14.84 -6.31 3.86
CA SER A 121 -16.19 -6.24 3.32
C SER A 121 -16.13 -5.98 1.82
N ASN A 122 -17.29 -6.12 1.16
CA ASN A 122 -17.57 -5.73 -0.22
C ASN A 122 -18.88 -4.93 -0.29
N GLY A 123 -19.24 -4.42 -1.45
CA GLY A 123 -20.45 -3.63 -1.64
C GLY A 123 -21.73 -4.32 -1.14
N PRO A 124 -22.08 -5.50 -1.67
CA PRO A 124 -23.31 -6.22 -1.30
C PRO A 124 -23.42 -6.52 0.19
N ASN A 125 -22.32 -6.81 0.87
CA ASN A 125 -22.31 -7.19 2.27
C ASN A 125 -22.08 -6.02 3.23
N PHE A 126 -21.80 -4.81 2.75
CA PHE A 126 -21.40 -3.69 3.58
C PHE A 126 -22.43 -3.35 4.66
N GLN A 127 -23.73 -3.30 4.34
CA GLN A 127 -24.78 -3.01 5.33
C GLN A 127 -24.80 -4.04 6.47
N LYS A 128 -24.64 -5.33 6.15
CA LYS A 128 -24.53 -6.41 7.15
C LYS A 128 -23.33 -6.19 8.08
N TYR A 129 -22.18 -5.88 7.53
CA TYR A 129 -20.96 -5.66 8.31
C TYR A 129 -20.98 -4.35 9.08
N LEU A 130 -21.60 -3.29 8.56
CA LEU A 130 -21.84 -2.05 9.30
C LEU A 130 -22.72 -2.31 10.54
N ASN A 131 -23.79 -3.06 10.41
CA ASN A 131 -24.64 -3.43 11.54
C ASN A 131 -23.87 -4.22 12.61
N ARG A 132 -23.00 -5.14 12.19
CA ARG A 132 -22.11 -5.87 13.12
C ARG A 132 -21.14 -4.94 13.83
N LEU A 133 -20.54 -4.00 13.10
CA LEU A 133 -19.63 -3.00 13.64
C LEU A 133 -20.31 -2.13 14.70
N LEU A 134 -21.53 -1.64 14.44
CA LEU A 134 -22.29 -0.81 15.36
C LEU A 134 -22.66 -1.57 16.64
N ARG A 135 -22.99 -2.85 16.53
CA ARG A 135 -23.26 -3.76 17.67
C ARG A 135 -21.98 -4.18 18.43
N GLY A 136 -20.79 -3.81 17.97
CA GLY A 136 -19.53 -4.25 18.58
C GLY A 136 -19.07 -5.66 18.19
N ASN A 137 -19.74 -6.32 17.25
CA ASN A 137 -19.46 -7.69 16.81
C ASN A 137 -18.36 -7.72 15.73
N PHE A 138 -17.16 -7.32 16.09
CA PHE A 138 -15.97 -7.31 15.24
C PHE A 138 -14.71 -7.50 16.09
N LYS A 139 -13.61 -7.82 15.43
CA LYS A 139 -12.29 -7.84 16.08
C LYS A 139 -11.39 -6.76 15.47
N ILE A 140 -10.48 -6.25 16.30
CA ILE A 140 -9.42 -5.35 15.84
C ILE A 140 -8.18 -6.20 15.60
N LYS A 141 -7.72 -6.20 14.36
CA LYS A 141 -6.43 -6.77 13.99
C LYS A 141 -5.39 -5.66 13.90
N LYS A 142 -4.23 -5.87 14.52
CA LYS A 142 -3.09 -4.95 14.43
C LYS A 142 -2.17 -5.44 13.32
N LEU A 143 -1.91 -4.57 12.33
CA LEU A 143 -0.95 -4.80 11.27
C LEU A 143 0.29 -3.95 11.54
N ASN A 144 1.46 -4.57 11.54
CA ASN A 144 2.71 -3.88 11.79
C ASN A 144 3.13 -3.10 10.56
N ARG A 145 3.66 -1.89 10.77
CA ARG A 145 4.13 -0.99 9.71
C ARG A 145 5.60 -0.65 9.91
N MET A 146 6.26 -0.20 8.88
CA MET A 146 7.62 0.32 8.93
C MET A 146 7.59 1.85 9.12
N LYS A 147 8.47 2.33 10.00
CA LYS A 147 8.85 3.74 10.15
C LYS A 147 10.12 3.96 9.34
N ILE A 148 10.19 5.10 8.67
CA ILE A 148 11.31 5.47 7.80
C ILE A 148 11.94 6.76 8.32
N LEU A 149 13.26 6.76 8.43
CA LEU A 149 14.07 7.96 8.53
C LEU A 149 14.81 8.14 7.20
N LEU A 150 14.67 9.28 6.57
CA LEU A 150 15.44 9.67 5.39
C LEU A 150 16.41 10.80 5.83
N ASN A 151 17.71 10.55 5.71
CA ASN A 151 18.76 11.46 6.15
C ASN A 151 18.55 11.92 7.62
N GLY A 152 18.22 10.96 8.49
CA GLY A 152 17.95 11.19 9.92
C GLY A 152 16.59 11.82 10.25
N LYS A 153 15.81 12.29 9.26
CA LYS A 153 14.49 12.89 9.47
C LYS A 153 13.38 11.87 9.27
N ALA A 154 12.46 11.78 10.23
CA ALA A 154 11.32 10.88 10.13
C ALA A 154 10.36 11.34 9.02
N LEU A 155 9.96 10.42 8.15
CA LEU A 155 8.89 10.69 7.19
C LEU A 155 7.54 10.75 7.92
N PRO A 156 6.61 11.64 7.51
CA PRO A 156 5.33 11.86 8.18
C PRO A 156 4.29 10.79 7.85
N PHE A 157 4.73 9.57 7.53
CA PHE A 157 3.87 8.44 7.19
C PHE A 157 4.57 7.11 7.46
N PHE A 158 3.77 6.05 7.53
CA PHE A 158 4.22 4.68 7.73
C PHE A 158 4.02 3.87 6.45
N VAL A 159 4.80 2.80 6.27
CA VAL A 159 4.66 1.85 5.17
C VAL A 159 4.06 0.55 5.69
N LEU A 160 2.98 0.09 5.06
CA LEU A 160 2.25 -1.11 5.48
C LEU A 160 2.68 -2.36 4.71
N ASN A 161 2.94 -2.27 3.40
CA ASN A 161 3.36 -3.42 2.60
C ASN A 161 4.88 -3.46 2.41
N ASP A 162 5.40 -2.60 1.56
CA ASP A 162 6.77 -2.72 1.08
C ASP A 162 7.40 -1.39 0.67
N ILE A 163 8.71 -1.42 0.59
CA ILE A 163 9.58 -0.37 0.06
C ILE A 163 10.40 -1.00 -1.04
N LEU A 164 10.42 -0.39 -2.23
CA LEU A 164 11.40 -0.69 -3.27
C LEU A 164 12.41 0.46 -3.33
N ILE A 165 13.67 0.11 -3.29
CA ILE A 165 14.80 1.02 -3.55
C ILE A 165 15.42 0.59 -4.87
N SER A 166 15.44 1.47 -5.86
CA SER A 166 15.99 1.14 -7.17
C SER A 166 16.42 2.40 -7.93
N HIS A 167 17.12 2.23 -9.02
CA HIS A 167 17.30 3.29 -10.02
C HIS A 167 15.95 3.68 -10.63
N VAL A 168 15.78 4.95 -11.03
CA VAL A 168 14.55 5.45 -11.68
C VAL A 168 14.31 4.76 -13.01
N CYS A 169 15.36 4.53 -13.78
CA CYS A 169 15.32 3.76 -15.02
C CYS A 169 15.44 2.26 -14.71
N PRO A 170 14.44 1.43 -15.05
CA PRO A 170 14.48 -0.02 -14.79
C PRO A 170 15.62 -0.77 -15.50
N ALA A 171 16.13 -0.23 -16.60
CA ALA A 171 17.25 -0.81 -17.36
C ALA A 171 18.62 -0.47 -16.75
N ALA A 172 18.70 0.50 -15.85
CA ALA A 172 19.94 0.89 -15.20
C ALA A 172 20.16 0.09 -13.92
N MET A 173 21.43 -0.15 -13.63
CA MET A 173 21.84 -0.89 -12.44
C MET A 173 21.71 -0.02 -11.19
N SER A 174 21.10 -0.56 -10.17
CA SER A 174 21.01 0.06 -8.86
C SER A 174 22.27 -0.23 -8.06
N HIS A 175 22.86 0.80 -7.47
CA HIS A 175 24.04 0.72 -6.63
C HIS A 175 23.73 1.26 -5.23
N TYR A 176 24.05 0.50 -4.20
CA TYR A 176 23.78 0.91 -2.82
C TYR A 176 24.63 0.15 -1.80
N LEU A 177 24.79 0.73 -0.61
CA LEU A 177 25.31 0.04 0.57
C LEU A 177 24.12 -0.46 1.39
N LEU A 178 24.03 -1.77 1.58
CA LEU A 178 23.03 -2.40 2.45
C LEU A 178 23.67 -2.69 3.81
N ARG A 179 23.03 -2.21 4.89
CA ARG A 179 23.46 -2.48 6.27
C ARG A 179 22.37 -3.23 7.00
N VAL A 180 22.72 -4.37 7.59
CA VAL A 180 21.81 -5.22 8.37
C VAL A 180 22.50 -5.60 9.69
N GLY A 181 22.09 -4.98 10.78
CA GLY A 181 22.80 -5.09 12.05
C GLY A 181 24.25 -4.59 11.90
N GLN A 182 25.23 -5.43 12.20
CA GLN A 182 26.66 -5.09 12.06
C GLN A 182 27.25 -5.39 10.66
N LYS A 183 26.47 -6.00 9.78
CA LYS A 183 26.96 -6.36 8.43
C LYS A 183 26.68 -5.22 7.46
N THR A 184 27.68 -4.83 6.71
CA THR A 184 27.58 -3.85 5.62
C THR A 184 28.11 -4.49 4.34
N GLU A 185 27.39 -4.28 3.23
CA GLU A 185 27.76 -4.84 1.94
C GLU A 185 27.37 -3.88 0.82
N ARG A 186 28.30 -3.62 -0.09
CA ARG A 186 28.02 -2.89 -1.32
C ARG A 186 27.34 -3.83 -2.31
N GLN A 187 26.19 -3.43 -2.83
CA GLN A 187 25.40 -4.25 -3.74
C GLN A 187 25.15 -3.53 -5.06
N ARG A 188 25.05 -4.34 -6.10
CA ARG A 188 24.74 -3.95 -7.48
C ARG A 188 23.67 -4.91 -8.00
N GLY A 189 22.64 -4.39 -8.65
CA GLY A 189 21.55 -5.20 -9.18
C GLY A 189 20.35 -4.34 -9.56
N SER A 190 19.14 -4.88 -9.55
CA SER A 190 17.93 -4.12 -9.89
C SER A 190 17.26 -3.46 -8.67
N GLY A 191 17.97 -3.38 -7.53
CA GLY A 191 17.49 -2.76 -6.31
C GLY A 191 17.18 -3.74 -5.18
N VAL A 192 16.46 -3.27 -4.15
CA VAL A 192 16.12 -4.10 -2.98
C VAL A 192 14.67 -3.85 -2.54
N TRP A 193 13.94 -4.94 -2.30
CA TRP A 193 12.66 -4.95 -1.62
C TRP A 193 12.85 -5.07 -0.12
N ILE A 194 12.08 -4.27 0.64
CA ILE A 194 11.93 -4.41 2.10
C ILE A 194 10.43 -4.48 2.37
N SER A 195 9.98 -5.48 3.13
CA SER A 195 8.54 -5.75 3.28
C SER A 195 8.17 -6.14 4.70
N THR A 196 7.02 -5.67 5.14
CA THR A 196 6.35 -6.13 6.35
C THR A 196 5.71 -7.51 6.16
N ALA A 197 5.10 -8.03 7.21
CA ALA A 197 4.28 -9.24 7.14
C ALA A 197 3.06 -9.08 6.21
N ALA A 198 2.41 -7.91 6.21
CA ALA A 198 1.26 -7.63 5.33
C ALA A 198 1.66 -7.69 3.85
N GLY A 199 2.82 -7.10 3.49
CA GLY A 199 3.36 -7.11 2.14
C GLY A 199 4.07 -8.39 1.71
N SER A 200 4.31 -9.32 2.65
CA SER A 200 5.08 -10.55 2.37
C SER A 200 4.48 -11.45 1.30
N THR A 201 3.20 -11.30 1.02
CA THR A 201 2.47 -12.06 -0.02
C THR A 201 2.21 -11.26 -1.31
N ALA A 202 2.72 -10.02 -1.37
CA ALA A 202 2.66 -9.14 -2.54
C ALA A 202 3.96 -9.23 -3.37
N ALA A 203 4.54 -8.11 -3.78
CA ALA A 203 5.76 -8.06 -4.58
C ALA A 203 6.94 -8.81 -3.97
N MET A 204 7.04 -8.81 -2.64
CA MET A 204 8.06 -9.56 -1.91
C MET A 204 8.01 -11.07 -2.22
N ARG A 205 6.82 -11.67 -2.29
CA ARG A 205 6.66 -13.08 -2.65
C ARG A 205 7.15 -13.36 -4.08
N SER A 206 6.78 -12.50 -5.02
CA SER A 206 7.22 -12.60 -6.41
C SER A 206 8.73 -12.46 -6.57
N ALA A 207 9.38 -11.69 -5.68
CA ALA A 207 10.83 -11.55 -5.62
C ALA A 207 11.55 -12.73 -4.92
N GLY A 208 10.83 -13.81 -4.56
CA GLY A 208 11.39 -14.95 -3.85
C GLY A 208 11.54 -14.78 -2.33
N GLY A 209 10.79 -13.82 -1.76
CA GLY A 209 10.68 -13.65 -0.31
C GLY A 209 9.74 -14.68 0.33
N ARG A 210 9.78 -14.77 1.65
CA ARG A 210 8.95 -15.72 2.43
C ARG A 210 7.62 -15.09 2.80
N SER A 211 6.52 -15.83 2.68
CA SER A 211 5.23 -15.44 3.27
C SER A 211 5.33 -15.45 4.79
N MET A 212 4.79 -14.42 5.43
CA MET A 212 4.82 -14.23 6.88
C MET A 212 3.41 -14.23 7.46
N THR A 213 3.28 -14.63 8.71
CA THR A 213 2.03 -14.44 9.47
C THR A 213 1.75 -12.95 9.59
N GLU A 214 0.57 -12.49 9.20
CA GLU A 214 0.20 -11.06 9.10
C GLU A 214 0.43 -10.25 10.38
N THR A 215 0.42 -10.89 11.55
CA THR A 215 0.67 -10.27 12.86
C THR A 215 2.15 -10.21 13.25
N SER A 216 3.04 -10.79 12.44
CA SER A 216 4.47 -10.77 12.72
C SER A 216 5.00 -9.34 12.80
N ALA A 217 5.77 -9.05 13.85
CA ALA A 217 6.44 -7.75 14.03
C ALA A 217 7.73 -7.63 13.22
N SER A 218 8.16 -8.73 12.60
CA SER A 218 9.36 -8.74 11.75
C SER A 218 9.07 -8.15 10.38
N PHE A 219 10.10 -7.69 9.72
CA PHE A 219 10.10 -7.40 8.29
C PHE A 219 11.23 -8.15 7.60
N GLN A 220 11.18 -8.23 6.29
CA GLN A 220 12.21 -8.91 5.50
C GLN A 220 12.75 -8.00 4.41
N TYR A 221 13.97 -8.31 3.96
CA TYR A 221 14.56 -7.68 2.80
C TYR A 221 14.95 -8.72 1.76
N LYS A 222 14.94 -8.34 0.49
CA LYS A 222 15.33 -9.17 -0.65
C LYS A 222 15.91 -8.30 -1.75
N PRO A 223 17.24 -8.34 -1.98
CA PRO A 223 17.84 -7.76 -3.17
C PRO A 223 17.29 -8.41 -4.44
N ARG A 224 17.21 -7.62 -5.50
CA ARG A 224 16.72 -8.04 -6.81
C ARG A 224 17.88 -8.19 -7.77
N GLU A 225 17.88 -9.29 -8.52
CA GLU A 225 18.81 -9.56 -9.63
C GLU A 225 20.23 -9.02 -9.32
N LEU A 226 20.84 -9.55 -8.24
CA LEU A 226 22.20 -9.18 -7.86
C LEU A 226 23.17 -9.55 -8.99
N PHE A 227 24.03 -8.62 -9.37
CA PHE A 227 25.02 -8.82 -10.42
C PHE A 227 26.12 -9.76 -9.93
N ASP A 228 26.28 -10.91 -10.56
CA ASP A 228 27.23 -11.99 -10.20
C ASP A 228 28.51 -12.01 -11.05
N GLY A 229 28.73 -10.99 -11.88
CA GLY A 229 29.92 -10.88 -12.72
C GLY A 229 31.24 -10.64 -11.92
N HIS A 230 32.34 -11.00 -12.51
CA HIS A 230 33.69 -10.80 -11.96
C HIS A 230 33.96 -11.45 -10.58
N GLY A 231 33.32 -12.60 -10.30
CA GLY A 231 33.54 -13.32 -9.04
C GLY A 231 32.91 -12.61 -7.82
N GLN A 232 31.99 -11.71 -8.04
CA GLN A 232 31.29 -11.00 -6.95
C GLN A 232 30.44 -11.98 -6.15
N HIS A 233 30.70 -12.08 -4.86
CA HIS A 233 29.90 -12.89 -3.93
C HIS A 233 29.18 -12.00 -2.92
N TYR A 234 27.86 -12.17 -2.79
CA TYR A 234 27.04 -11.44 -1.84
C TYR A 234 26.64 -12.33 -0.65
N ARG A 235 26.76 -11.79 0.55
CA ARG A 235 26.33 -12.45 1.80
C ARG A 235 24.93 -12.01 2.22
N LEU A 236 24.54 -10.78 1.87
CA LEU A 236 23.23 -10.19 2.22
C LEU A 236 22.22 -10.40 1.07
N THR A 237 21.94 -11.65 0.69
CA THR A 237 21.05 -12.02 -0.43
C THR A 237 19.56 -12.04 -0.05
N GLY A 238 19.24 -11.73 1.20
CA GLY A 238 17.91 -11.69 1.77
C GLY A 238 17.90 -12.13 3.23
N GLY A 239 16.88 -11.74 3.97
CA GLY A 239 16.80 -12.13 5.37
C GLY A 239 15.65 -11.46 6.12
N MET A 240 15.52 -11.89 7.38
CA MET A 240 14.54 -11.37 8.32
C MET A 240 15.17 -10.37 9.27
N ILE A 241 14.46 -9.28 9.52
CA ILE A 241 14.81 -8.27 10.53
C ILE A 241 13.82 -8.42 11.68
N THR A 242 14.34 -8.81 12.83
CA THR A 242 13.56 -9.12 14.04
C THR A 242 13.97 -8.26 15.22
N GLY A 243 13.03 -8.02 16.13
CA GLY A 243 13.30 -7.26 17.35
C GLY A 243 13.67 -5.80 17.10
N LYS A 244 14.69 -5.32 17.79
CA LYS A 244 15.19 -3.93 17.69
C LYS A 244 16.19 -3.71 16.53
N LYS A 245 16.44 -4.75 15.71
CA LYS A 245 17.37 -4.60 14.58
C LYS A 245 16.79 -3.62 13.57
N SER A 246 17.65 -2.76 13.04
CA SER A 246 17.35 -1.85 11.96
C SER A 246 18.03 -2.30 10.68
N LEU A 247 17.50 -1.86 9.57
CA LEU A 247 18.10 -1.98 8.26
C LEU A 247 18.32 -0.57 7.74
N SER A 248 19.49 -0.29 7.19
CA SER A 248 19.71 0.94 6.45
C SER A 248 20.27 0.68 5.05
N VAL A 249 19.97 1.59 4.16
CA VAL A 249 20.49 1.60 2.79
C VAL A 249 21.03 2.99 2.50
N VAL A 250 22.26 3.06 1.99
CA VAL A 250 22.86 4.30 1.48
C VAL A 250 22.89 4.23 -0.04
N SER A 251 22.34 5.22 -0.69
CA SER A 251 22.31 5.30 -2.14
C SER A 251 23.70 5.59 -2.72
N GLN A 252 24.03 4.90 -3.80
CA GLN A 252 25.16 5.18 -4.67
C GLN A 252 24.70 5.45 -6.10
N MET A 253 23.47 5.99 -6.23
CA MET A 253 22.82 6.32 -7.51
C MET A 253 22.57 7.82 -7.61
N GLN A 254 22.82 8.41 -8.77
CA GLN A 254 22.44 9.81 -9.03
C GLN A 254 20.90 9.94 -9.16
N GLU A 255 20.28 8.95 -9.76
CA GLU A 255 18.83 8.90 -10.03
C GLU A 255 18.16 7.70 -9.32
N GLY A 256 18.43 7.56 -8.03
CA GLY A 256 17.76 6.56 -7.19
C GLY A 256 16.38 7.02 -6.77
N MET A 257 15.51 6.05 -6.50
CA MET A 257 14.13 6.28 -6.05
C MET A 257 13.75 5.32 -4.92
N LEU A 258 12.90 5.81 -4.02
CA LEU A 258 12.17 5.04 -3.03
C LEU A 258 10.71 4.95 -3.47
N TYR A 259 10.19 3.76 -3.63
CA TYR A 259 8.75 3.52 -3.87
C TYR A 259 8.15 2.89 -2.62
N LEU A 260 7.02 3.42 -2.15
CA LEU A 260 6.46 3.13 -0.83
C LEU A 260 5.00 2.66 -0.97
N ASP A 261 4.71 1.42 -0.59
CA ASP A 261 3.39 0.79 -0.75
C ASP A 261 2.89 0.84 -2.21
N GLY A 262 3.79 0.62 -3.17
CA GLY A 262 3.50 0.64 -4.61
C GLY A 262 3.96 1.93 -5.31
N ALA A 263 3.52 2.10 -6.57
CA ALA A 263 4.07 3.10 -7.50
C ALA A 263 3.56 4.54 -7.28
N HIS A 264 2.54 4.76 -6.45
CA HIS A 264 1.90 6.08 -6.34
C HIS A 264 2.59 7.02 -5.34
N ARG A 265 3.41 6.50 -4.45
CA ARG A 265 4.21 7.29 -3.52
C ARG A 265 5.67 6.96 -3.72
N PHE A 266 6.41 7.94 -4.16
CA PHE A 266 7.85 7.80 -4.40
C PHE A 266 8.58 9.08 -3.97
N LEU A 267 9.85 8.91 -3.62
CA LEU A 267 10.76 9.98 -3.22
C LEU A 267 12.10 9.79 -3.95
N PRO A 268 12.76 10.88 -4.38
CA PRO A 268 14.15 10.80 -4.84
C PRO A 268 15.05 10.21 -3.74
N PHE A 269 16.03 9.41 -4.16
CA PHE A 269 17.02 8.79 -3.30
C PHE A 269 18.39 8.88 -3.95
N LYS A 270 18.98 10.07 -3.85
CA LYS A 270 20.19 10.46 -4.57
C LYS A 270 21.44 9.91 -3.91
N TYR A 271 22.57 10.06 -4.57
CA TYR A 271 23.88 9.63 -4.08
C TYR A 271 24.16 10.22 -2.68
N GLY A 272 24.51 9.35 -1.73
CA GLY A 272 24.77 9.71 -0.35
C GLY A 272 23.53 9.77 0.56
N ASP A 273 22.29 9.77 0.02
CA ASP A 273 21.10 9.68 0.86
C ASP A 273 21.08 8.36 1.62
N GLU A 274 20.67 8.40 2.88
CA GLU A 274 20.51 7.24 3.74
C GLU A 274 19.06 7.08 4.18
N ILE A 275 18.52 5.89 3.99
CA ILE A 275 17.25 5.47 4.56
C ILE A 275 17.51 4.48 5.70
N GLN A 276 16.86 4.73 6.86
CA GLN A 276 16.83 3.80 7.98
C GLN A 276 15.41 3.32 8.21
N ILE A 277 15.23 2.01 8.33
CA ILE A 277 13.93 1.36 8.43
C ILE A 277 13.86 0.59 9.74
N SER A 278 12.81 0.83 10.49
CA SER A 278 12.52 0.20 11.77
C SER A 278 11.04 -0.11 11.92
N ALA A 279 10.68 -0.85 12.97
CA ALA A 279 9.29 -1.06 13.34
C ALA A 279 8.60 0.27 13.67
N GLY A 280 7.44 0.50 13.08
CA GLY A 280 6.58 1.67 13.29
C GLY A 280 5.32 1.34 14.08
N ALA A 281 4.47 2.34 14.29
CA ALA A 281 3.17 2.16 14.95
C ALA A 281 2.27 1.19 14.17
N SER A 282 1.61 0.26 14.87
CA SER A 282 0.69 -0.68 14.26
C SER A 282 -0.59 -0.01 13.78
N LEU A 283 -1.10 -0.42 12.64
CA LEU A 283 -2.41 -0.03 12.11
C LEU A 283 -3.50 -0.91 12.72
N LYS A 284 -4.59 -0.30 13.17
CA LYS A 284 -5.78 -1.01 13.69
C LYS A 284 -6.79 -1.21 12.57
N THR A 285 -6.98 -2.43 12.10
CA THR A 285 -7.95 -2.76 11.06
C THR A 285 -9.10 -3.61 11.62
N VAL A 286 -10.30 -3.34 11.12
CA VAL A 286 -11.51 -4.11 11.46
C VAL A 286 -11.49 -5.45 10.72
N ARG A 287 -11.87 -6.53 11.41
CA ARG A 287 -12.13 -7.86 10.84
C ARG A 287 -13.43 -8.43 11.40
N PHE A 288 -14.12 -9.21 10.54
CA PHE A 288 -15.35 -9.92 10.90
C PHE A 288 -15.10 -11.44 10.82
N PHE A 289 -15.92 -12.20 11.53
CA PHE A 289 -15.88 -13.68 11.60
C PHE A 289 -17.19 -14.25 11.10
#